data_eb8d7f92922701eb3d2b066530f0e1b8
#
_entry.id   eb8d7f92922701eb3d2b066530f0e1b8
#
_cell.length_a   1.000
_cell.length_b   1.000
_cell.length_c   1.000
_cell.angle_alpha   90.00
_cell.angle_beta   90.00
_cell.angle_gamma   90.00
#
_symmetry.space_group_name_H-M   'P 1'
#
loop_
_entity.id
_entity.type
_entity.pdbx_description
1 polymer ?
#
loop_
_entity_poly.entity_id
_entity_poly.type
_entity_poly.pdbx_seq_one_letter_code
_entity_poly.pdbx_strand_id
1 'polypeptide(L)'
;MAVQHSAAFVALVDDAKSRVKEVTVAETLARLAANPKAVLVDVREDSEWQDGHAAAAKHLGKGIIERDVEGAVPDHAAEIILYCGGGFRSALAGDAIQKMGYSNVRSMAGGWRAWNAAGAPTSR
;
A
#
# COMPACT_ATOMS: atom_id res chain seq x y z
N MET A 1 14.13 16.42 -0.72
CA MET A 1 13.33 17.38 0.06
C MET A 1 12.12 16.70 0.62
N ALA A 2 11.87 16.87 1.92
CA ALA A 2 10.68 16.29 2.53
C ALA A 2 9.42 17.03 2.09
N VAL A 3 8.36 16.28 1.79
CA VAL A 3 7.05 16.85 1.48
C VAL A 3 6.39 17.25 2.79
N GLN A 4 5.92 18.50 2.86
CA GLN A 4 5.15 18.96 4.01
C GLN A 4 3.67 18.67 3.77
N HIS A 5 3.05 18.00 4.73
CA HIS A 5 1.62 17.70 4.69
C HIS A 5 0.86 18.63 5.61
N SER A 6 -0.36 18.99 5.22
CA SER A 6 -1.22 19.81 6.08
C SER A 6 -1.58 19.06 7.36
N ALA A 7 -1.86 19.80 8.41
CA ALA A 7 -2.26 19.20 9.69
C ALA A 7 -3.56 18.37 9.55
N ALA A 8 -4.49 18.83 8.74
CA ALA A 8 -5.75 18.11 8.51
C ALA A 8 -5.51 16.78 7.79
N PHE A 9 -4.60 16.76 6.80
CA PHE A 9 -4.25 15.53 6.10
C PHE A 9 -3.57 14.54 7.05
N VAL A 10 -2.61 15.01 7.85
CA VAL A 10 -1.93 14.16 8.83
C VAL A 10 -2.92 13.58 9.85
N ALA A 11 -3.87 14.39 10.32
CA ALA A 11 -4.90 13.93 11.25
C ALA A 11 -5.78 12.83 10.63
N LEU A 12 -6.15 12.98 9.35
CA LEU A 12 -6.91 11.97 8.63
C LEU A 12 -6.13 10.65 8.51
N VAL A 13 -4.84 10.75 8.19
CA VAL A 13 -3.96 9.58 8.08
C VAL A 13 -3.77 8.90 9.43
N ASP A 14 -3.52 9.67 10.49
CA ASP A 14 -3.35 9.11 11.83
C ASP A 14 -4.62 8.39 12.29
N ASP A 15 -5.79 8.92 11.97
CA ASP A 15 -7.05 8.26 12.26
C ASP A 15 -7.14 6.91 11.52
N ALA A 16 -6.82 6.88 10.24
CA ALA A 16 -6.79 5.63 9.45
C ALA A 16 -5.80 4.62 10.03
N LYS A 17 -4.62 5.07 10.43
CA LYS A 17 -3.58 4.22 11.03
C LYS A 17 -4.01 3.57 12.34
N SER A 18 -5.01 4.11 13.02
CA SER A 18 -5.56 3.46 14.22
C SER A 18 -6.30 2.16 13.88
N ARG A 19 -6.66 1.95 12.61
CA ARG A 19 -7.42 0.78 12.14
C ARG A 19 -6.65 -0.09 11.14
N VAL A 20 -5.56 0.42 10.55
CA VAL A 20 -4.77 -0.29 9.54
C VAL A 20 -3.40 -0.62 10.12
N LYS A 21 -3.03 -1.89 10.14
CA LYS A 21 -1.72 -2.33 10.61
C LYS A 21 -0.64 -1.89 9.64
N GLU A 22 0.48 -1.40 10.19
CA GLU A 22 1.65 -1.06 9.39
C GLU A 22 2.69 -2.17 9.46
N VAL A 23 3.41 -2.36 8.36
CA VAL A 23 4.54 -3.28 8.28
C VAL A 23 5.73 -2.55 7.66
N THR A 24 6.94 -3.01 7.98
CA THR A 24 8.17 -2.48 7.37
C THR A 24 8.39 -3.12 5.99
N VAL A 25 9.37 -2.61 5.24
CA VAL A 25 9.81 -3.25 3.99
C VAL A 25 10.29 -4.67 4.25
N ALA A 26 11.10 -4.87 5.30
CA ALA A 26 11.60 -6.20 5.65
C ALA A 26 10.46 -7.17 5.97
N GLU A 27 9.47 -6.72 6.74
CA GLU A 27 8.29 -7.53 7.05
C GLU A 27 7.45 -7.82 5.79
N THR A 28 7.33 -6.85 4.89
CA THR A 28 6.63 -7.02 3.61
C THR A 28 7.29 -8.12 2.78
N LEU A 29 8.62 -8.06 2.63
CA LEU A 29 9.37 -9.06 1.88
C LEU A 29 9.21 -10.46 2.49
N ALA A 30 9.26 -10.55 3.82
CA ALA A 30 9.08 -11.82 4.52
C ALA A 30 7.66 -12.39 4.31
N ARG A 31 6.64 -11.54 4.35
CA ARG A 31 5.25 -11.96 4.13
C ARG A 31 5.01 -12.43 2.70
N LEU A 32 5.56 -11.71 1.71
CA LEU A 32 5.45 -12.11 0.31
C LEU A 32 6.14 -13.45 0.06
N ALA A 33 7.28 -13.68 0.70
CA ALA A 33 8.02 -14.95 0.58
C ALA A 33 7.26 -16.11 1.25
N ALA A 34 6.63 -15.85 2.40
CA ALA A 34 5.92 -16.87 3.17
C ALA A 34 4.55 -17.23 2.57
N ASN A 35 3.91 -16.29 1.88
CA ASN A 35 2.58 -16.49 1.31
C ASN A 35 2.59 -16.09 -0.17
N PRO A 36 2.73 -17.08 -1.09
CA PRO A 36 2.73 -16.78 -2.54
C PRO A 36 1.44 -16.14 -3.05
N LYS A 37 0.35 -16.22 -2.29
CA LYS A 37 -0.94 -15.60 -2.65
C LYS A 37 -1.10 -14.19 -2.13
N ALA A 38 -0.16 -13.71 -1.30
CA ALA A 38 -0.20 -12.33 -0.81
C ALA A 38 -0.02 -11.36 -1.98
N VAL A 39 -0.75 -10.26 -1.94
CA VAL A 39 -0.77 -9.26 -3.02
C VAL A 39 -0.18 -7.96 -2.51
N LEU A 40 0.85 -7.47 -3.20
CA LEU A 40 1.42 -6.15 -2.97
C LEU A 40 0.77 -5.18 -3.95
N VAL A 41 0.21 -4.09 -3.44
CA VAL A 41 -0.55 -3.14 -4.26
C VAL A 41 0.06 -1.75 -4.13
N ASP A 42 0.41 -1.16 -5.27
CA ASP A 42 0.85 0.24 -5.38
C ASP A 42 -0.39 1.12 -5.56
N VAL A 43 -0.62 2.03 -4.61
CA VAL A 43 -1.78 2.94 -4.65
C VAL A 43 -1.42 4.34 -5.11
N ARG A 44 -0.19 4.54 -5.64
CA ARG A 44 0.26 5.83 -6.15
C ARG A 44 -0.43 6.18 -7.47
N GLU A 45 -0.19 7.41 -7.93
CA GLU A 45 -0.70 7.87 -9.22
C GLU A 45 -0.04 7.14 -10.39
N ASP A 46 -0.68 7.16 -11.56
CA ASP A 46 -0.18 6.48 -12.76
C ASP A 46 1.22 6.97 -13.15
N SER A 47 1.47 8.27 -13.07
CA SER A 47 2.79 8.83 -13.40
C SER A 47 3.89 8.31 -12.47
N GLU A 48 3.58 8.14 -11.20
CA GLU A 48 4.55 7.58 -10.23
C GLU A 48 4.84 6.12 -10.53
N TRP A 49 3.80 5.35 -10.83
CA TRP A 49 3.93 3.94 -11.22
C TRP A 49 4.81 3.77 -12.46
N GLN A 50 4.60 4.60 -13.46
CA GLN A 50 5.35 4.52 -14.72
C GLN A 50 6.84 4.81 -14.55
N ASP A 51 7.19 5.66 -13.57
CA ASP A 51 8.59 5.99 -13.29
C ASP A 51 9.34 4.86 -12.54
N GLY A 52 8.62 3.88 -12.04
CA GLY A 52 9.19 2.76 -11.32
C GLY A 52 8.30 2.31 -10.19
N HIS A 53 8.29 1.01 -9.93
CA HIS A 53 7.45 0.40 -8.89
C HIS A 53 8.09 -0.89 -8.39
N ALA A 54 7.59 -1.41 -7.28
CA ALA A 54 8.01 -2.72 -6.76
C ALA A 54 7.70 -3.79 -7.80
N ALA A 55 8.68 -4.67 -8.08
CA ALA A 55 8.57 -5.63 -9.18
C ALA A 55 7.36 -6.56 -9.05
N ALA A 56 7.00 -6.93 -7.82
CA ALA A 56 5.89 -7.85 -7.56
C ALA A 56 4.54 -7.16 -7.41
N ALA A 57 4.47 -5.82 -7.52
CA ALA A 57 3.25 -5.08 -7.21
C ALA A 57 2.24 -5.09 -8.35
N LYS A 58 0.97 -5.03 -7.98
CA LYS A 58 -0.12 -4.65 -8.87
C LYS A 58 -0.40 -3.16 -8.66
N HIS A 59 -0.85 -2.48 -9.70
CA HIS A 59 -1.23 -1.08 -9.59
C HIS A 59 -2.74 -0.92 -9.44
N LEU A 60 -3.16 -0.38 -8.29
CA LEU A 60 -4.54 0.02 -8.05
C LEU A 60 -4.48 1.38 -7.35
N GLY A 61 -4.51 2.46 -8.12
CA GLY A 61 -4.41 3.81 -7.59
C GLY A 61 -5.48 4.11 -6.54
N LYS A 62 -5.12 4.92 -5.56
CA LYS A 62 -6.02 5.25 -4.43
C LYS A 62 -7.37 5.79 -4.93
N GLY A 63 -7.39 6.53 -6.02
CA GLY A 63 -8.62 7.12 -6.55
C GLY A 63 -9.61 6.12 -7.13
N ILE A 64 -9.18 4.89 -7.41
CA ILE A 64 -10.04 3.89 -8.04
C ILE A 64 -10.06 2.56 -7.27
N ILE A 65 -9.32 2.42 -6.17
CA ILE A 65 -9.16 1.14 -5.51
C ILE A 65 -10.48 0.57 -4.98
N GLU A 66 -11.35 1.40 -4.44
CA GLU A 66 -12.65 0.95 -3.94
C GLU A 66 -13.51 0.37 -5.07
N ARG A 67 -13.41 0.95 -6.26
CA ARG A 67 -14.14 0.46 -7.44
C ARG A 67 -13.58 -0.88 -7.95
N ASP A 68 -12.24 -1.01 -7.94
CA ASP A 68 -11.57 -2.05 -8.72
C ASP A 68 -10.97 -3.20 -7.90
N VAL A 69 -10.85 -3.06 -6.58
CA VAL A 69 -10.14 -4.08 -5.76
C VAL A 69 -10.84 -5.44 -5.80
N GLU A 70 -12.16 -5.48 -5.83
CA GLU A 70 -12.87 -6.76 -5.83
C GLU A 70 -12.67 -7.53 -7.14
N GLY A 71 -12.50 -6.83 -8.25
CA GLY A 71 -12.15 -7.48 -9.52
C GLY A 71 -10.72 -8.00 -9.53
N ALA A 72 -9.80 -7.28 -8.91
CA ALA A 72 -8.38 -7.64 -8.89
C ALA A 72 -8.06 -8.67 -7.81
N VAL A 73 -8.71 -8.59 -6.65
CA VAL A 73 -8.50 -9.48 -5.50
C VAL A 73 -9.87 -9.86 -4.94
N PRO A 74 -10.54 -10.84 -5.54
CA PRO A 74 -11.91 -11.22 -5.14
C PRO A 74 -12.03 -11.78 -3.72
N ASP A 75 -10.98 -12.42 -3.21
CA ASP A 75 -10.99 -13.03 -1.88
C ASP A 75 -10.79 -11.95 -0.80
N HIS A 76 -11.84 -11.67 -0.03
CA HIS A 76 -11.79 -10.68 1.04
C HIS A 76 -10.89 -11.09 2.22
N ALA A 77 -10.48 -12.35 2.29
CA ALA A 77 -9.52 -12.83 3.30
C ALA A 77 -8.07 -12.84 2.78
N ALA A 78 -7.85 -12.48 1.52
CA ALA A 78 -6.50 -12.44 0.95
C ALA A 78 -5.62 -11.46 1.71
N GLU A 79 -4.35 -11.81 1.87
CA GLU A 79 -3.37 -10.91 2.46
C GLU A 79 -3.01 -9.83 1.44
N ILE A 80 -3.30 -8.57 1.76
CA ILE A 80 -3.03 -7.41 0.91
C ILE A 80 -2.12 -6.46 1.66
N ILE A 81 -1.00 -6.09 1.03
CA ILE A 81 -0.09 -5.07 1.55
C ILE A 81 -0.09 -3.92 0.57
N LEU A 82 -0.47 -2.74 1.05
CA LEU A 82 -0.57 -1.53 0.22
C LEU A 82 0.63 -0.63 0.46
N TYR A 83 1.14 0.03 -0.59
CA TYR A 83 2.16 1.04 -0.41
C TYR A 83 1.89 2.26 -1.29
N CYS A 84 2.43 3.39 -0.86
CA CYS A 84 2.45 4.63 -1.63
C CYS A 84 3.87 5.22 -1.61
N GLY A 85 4.03 6.53 -1.71
CA GLY A 85 5.34 7.15 -1.67
C GLY A 85 6.01 7.09 -0.30
N GLY A 86 5.26 7.36 0.76
CA GLY A 86 5.77 7.44 2.13
C GLY A 86 4.90 6.80 3.21
N GLY A 87 3.81 6.13 2.85
CA GLY A 87 2.97 5.41 3.80
C GLY A 87 1.68 6.12 4.22
N PHE A 88 1.39 7.29 3.68
CA PHE A 88 0.20 8.08 4.05
C PHE A 88 -1.04 7.66 3.24
N ARG A 89 -0.95 7.73 1.91
CA ARG A 89 -2.07 7.35 1.03
C ARG A 89 -2.46 5.88 1.20
N SER A 90 -1.47 5.00 1.44
CA SER A 90 -1.73 3.57 1.63
C SER A 90 -2.50 3.28 2.91
N ALA A 91 -2.30 4.06 3.96
CA ALA A 91 -3.10 3.93 5.19
C ALA A 91 -4.57 4.28 4.91
N LEU A 92 -4.81 5.35 4.15
CA LEU A 92 -6.17 5.76 3.79
C LEU A 92 -6.85 4.72 2.89
N ALA A 93 -6.11 4.21 1.90
CA ALA A 93 -6.62 3.16 1.00
C ALA A 93 -6.92 1.87 1.77
N GLY A 94 -6.06 1.49 2.70
CA GLY A 94 -6.26 0.31 3.55
C GLY A 94 -7.52 0.43 4.41
N ASP A 95 -7.72 1.60 5.02
CA ASP A 95 -8.93 1.84 5.81
C ASP A 95 -10.20 1.72 4.95
N ALA A 96 -10.15 2.27 3.73
CA ALA A 96 -11.29 2.21 2.81
C ALA A 96 -11.66 0.77 2.44
N ILE A 97 -10.69 -0.06 2.05
CA ILE A 97 -11.00 -1.44 1.64
C ILE A 97 -11.35 -2.34 2.83
N GLN A 98 -10.86 -2.04 4.04
CA GLN A 98 -11.31 -2.74 5.24
C GLN A 98 -12.80 -2.54 5.46
N LYS A 99 -13.32 -1.35 5.18
CA LYS A 99 -14.76 -1.06 5.25
C LYS A 99 -15.57 -1.85 4.22
N MET A 100 -14.93 -2.35 3.18
CA MET A 100 -15.56 -3.22 2.17
C MET A 100 -15.53 -4.71 2.57
N GLY A 101 -14.93 -5.03 3.72
CA GLY A 101 -14.89 -6.41 4.22
C GLY A 101 -13.54 -7.11 4.06
N TYR A 102 -12.51 -6.43 3.55
CA TYR A 102 -11.17 -7.02 3.50
C TYR A 102 -10.59 -7.11 4.91
N SER A 103 -10.22 -8.32 5.33
CA SER A 103 -9.89 -8.62 6.73
C SER A 103 -8.39 -8.77 7.00
N ASN A 104 -7.55 -8.75 5.97
CA ASN A 104 -6.11 -9.02 6.11
C ASN A 104 -5.31 -7.97 5.32
N VAL A 105 -5.41 -6.72 5.75
CA VAL A 105 -4.86 -5.55 5.06
C VAL A 105 -3.79 -4.90 5.90
N ARG A 106 -2.67 -4.55 5.26
CA ARG A 106 -1.57 -3.83 5.88
C ARG A 106 -1.09 -2.71 4.97
N SER A 107 -0.52 -1.66 5.58
CA SER A 107 0.13 -0.56 4.88
C SER A 107 1.63 -0.65 5.13
N MET A 108 2.43 -0.59 4.06
CA MET A 108 3.89 -0.64 4.18
C MET A 108 4.43 0.74 4.58
N ALA A 109 4.94 0.85 5.78
CA ALA A 109 5.54 2.08 6.29
C ALA A 109 6.74 2.50 5.44
N GLY A 110 6.87 3.79 5.19
CA GLY A 110 7.94 4.35 4.38
C GLY A 110 7.76 4.20 2.87
N GLY A 111 6.85 3.34 2.43
CA GLY A 111 6.42 3.19 1.04
C GLY A 111 7.55 3.01 0.03
N TRP A 112 7.36 3.58 -1.15
CA TRP A 112 8.30 3.47 -2.27
C TRP A 112 9.72 3.94 -1.90
N ARG A 113 9.81 5.02 -1.12
CA ARG A 113 11.13 5.51 -0.68
C ARG A 113 11.89 4.50 0.16
N ALA A 114 11.21 3.86 1.11
CA ALA A 114 11.83 2.83 1.95
C ALA A 114 12.15 1.57 1.14
N TRP A 115 11.29 1.20 0.17
CA TRP A 115 11.52 0.07 -0.71
C TRP A 115 12.82 0.25 -1.50
N ASN A 116 13.01 1.42 -2.10
CA ASN A 116 14.24 1.75 -2.84
C ASN A 116 15.46 1.80 -1.92
N ALA A 117 15.34 2.40 -0.75
CA ALA A 117 16.45 2.51 0.21
C ALA A 117 16.91 1.12 0.67
N ALA A 118 15.99 0.16 0.75
CA ALA A 118 16.31 -1.22 1.12
C ALA A 118 16.90 -2.04 -0.05
N GLY A 119 16.92 -1.49 -1.25
CA GLY A 119 17.38 -2.22 -2.45
C GLY A 119 16.46 -3.35 -2.87
N ALA A 120 15.19 -3.30 -2.51
CA ALA A 120 14.22 -4.34 -2.87
C ALA A 120 13.91 -4.30 -4.38
N PRO A 121 13.44 -5.42 -4.97
CA PRO A 121 13.28 -5.52 -6.43
C PRO A 121 12.30 -4.50 -7.02
N THR A 122 12.73 -3.85 -8.10
CA THR A 122 11.93 -2.83 -8.79
C THR A 122 11.73 -3.19 -10.26
N SER A 123 10.73 -2.57 -10.87
CA SER A 123 10.43 -2.69 -12.30
C SER A 123 9.96 -1.35 -12.85
N ARG A 124 9.82 -1.28 -14.15
CA ARG A 124 9.31 -0.10 -14.85
C ARG A 124 8.22 -0.46 -15.81
#